data_addaa11dcb174619b7ad9b80627f885f
#
_entry.id   addaa11dcb174619b7ad9b80627f885f
#
_cell.length_a   1.000
_cell.length_b   1.000
_cell.length_c   1.000
_cell.angle_alpha   90.00
_cell.angle_beta   90.00
_cell.angle_gamma   90.00
#
_symmetry.space_group_name_H-M   'P 1'
#
loop_
_entity.id
_entity.type
_entity.pdbx_description
1 polymer ?
#
loop_
_entity_poly.entity_id
_entity_poly.type
_entity_poly.pdbx_seq_one_letter_code
_entity_poly.pdbx_strand_id
1 'polypeptide(L)'
;MILIHQEEKDLIKSLEKLGLEIVPADLRDEKGGDLRWFAFSGEEIGAEVKQFPSGLLTDIKTERLTDQLVRMREGFDIRILFLKGFPDISPNNRIILNYWRTNHKGNRILERYETGWDWNAVMLYLFSSFWCLGTIPIWCPEGTLAVSIKTIYDWTQKPEEHGSWIKRLSKTTVFNKPNILVEILAKFPRMGEKFAKALLSKEGTLANVFIDAINNPEKLRTIKGIGKKRLDAISGILLREYGTEGEDNNSSG
;
A
#
# COMPACT_ATOMS: atom_id res chain seq x y z
N MET A 1 -0.28 -14.60 18.55
CA MET A 1 0.50 -15.62 17.80
C MET A 1 0.99 -15.03 16.48
N ILE A 2 2.28 -15.18 16.16
CA ILE A 2 2.91 -14.75 14.89
C ILE A 2 3.51 -15.96 14.21
N LEU A 3 3.21 -16.18 12.94
CA LEU A 3 3.91 -17.15 12.09
C LEU A 3 5.16 -16.48 11.53
N ILE A 4 6.33 -17.13 11.64
CA ILE A 4 7.61 -16.63 11.12
C ILE A 4 8.28 -17.69 10.29
N HIS A 5 8.91 -17.27 9.18
CA HIS A 5 9.67 -18.20 8.36
C HIS A 5 10.79 -18.84 9.18
N GLN A 6 10.85 -20.17 9.13
CA GLN A 6 11.72 -20.99 10.00
C GLN A 6 13.22 -20.70 9.89
N GLU A 7 13.65 -20.05 8.80
CA GLU A 7 15.04 -19.64 8.60
C GLU A 7 15.43 -18.38 9.39
N GLU A 8 14.44 -17.59 9.87
CA GLU A 8 14.64 -16.36 10.63
C GLU A 8 14.94 -16.62 12.13
N LYS A 9 15.88 -17.57 12.41
CA LYS A 9 16.15 -18.10 13.76
C LYS A 9 16.50 -17.05 14.81
N ASP A 10 17.27 -16.02 14.44
CA ASP A 10 17.68 -14.98 15.38
C ASP A 10 16.52 -14.02 15.69
N LEU A 11 15.65 -13.76 14.71
CA LEU A 11 14.45 -12.97 14.89
C LEU A 11 13.45 -13.71 15.78
N ILE A 12 13.24 -15.00 15.55
CA ILE A 12 12.39 -15.86 16.39
C ILE A 12 12.81 -15.76 17.85
N LYS A 13 14.08 -16.04 18.17
CA LYS A 13 14.61 -15.94 19.53
C LYS A 13 14.44 -14.55 20.15
N SER A 14 14.58 -13.50 19.33
CA SER A 14 14.45 -12.13 19.81
C SER A 14 13.01 -11.78 20.14
N LEU A 15 12.04 -12.24 19.37
CA LEU A 15 10.62 -12.01 19.60
C LEU A 15 10.07 -12.85 20.76
N GLU A 16 10.54 -14.11 20.92
CA GLU A 16 10.22 -14.95 22.09
C GLU A 16 10.69 -14.30 23.40
N LYS A 17 11.90 -13.72 23.41
CA LYS A 17 12.42 -12.96 24.58
C LYS A 17 11.56 -11.75 24.92
N LEU A 18 10.85 -11.18 23.96
CA LEU A 18 9.90 -10.09 24.16
C LEU A 18 8.51 -10.57 24.57
N GLY A 19 8.34 -11.88 24.80
CA GLY A 19 7.09 -12.48 25.28
C GLY A 19 6.03 -12.71 24.19
N LEU A 20 6.41 -12.73 22.93
CA LEU A 20 5.50 -13.07 21.83
C LEU A 20 5.40 -14.57 21.64
N GLU A 21 4.21 -15.06 21.36
CA GLU A 21 3.97 -16.43 20.94
C GLU A 21 4.32 -16.57 19.45
N ILE A 22 5.38 -17.32 19.15
CA ILE A 22 5.94 -17.51 17.82
C ILE A 22 5.74 -18.96 17.37
N VAL A 23 5.31 -19.12 16.12
CA VAL A 23 5.22 -20.43 15.46
C VAL A 23 6.10 -20.38 14.21
N PRO A 24 7.26 -21.08 14.23
CA PRO A 24 8.06 -21.23 13.02
C PRO A 24 7.31 -22.07 11.96
N ALA A 25 7.31 -21.59 10.72
CA ALA A 25 6.63 -22.23 9.60
C ALA A 25 7.42 -22.08 8.30
N ASP A 26 7.17 -22.93 7.32
CA ASP A 26 7.65 -22.67 5.97
C ASP A 26 6.67 -21.71 5.27
N LEU A 27 7.07 -20.45 5.14
CA LEU A 27 6.26 -19.38 4.54
C LEU A 27 6.60 -19.13 3.07
N ARG A 28 7.26 -20.07 2.39
CA ARG A 28 7.59 -20.00 0.94
C ARG A 28 6.41 -20.37 0.05
N ASP A 29 5.21 -20.08 0.49
CA ASP A 29 3.98 -20.29 -0.26
C ASP A 29 3.72 -19.17 -1.29
N GLU A 30 2.54 -19.24 -1.92
CA GLU A 30 2.10 -18.28 -2.94
C GLU A 30 1.92 -16.86 -2.39
N LYS A 31 1.64 -16.70 -1.10
CA LYS A 31 1.43 -15.39 -0.48
C LYS A 31 2.72 -14.59 -0.28
N GLY A 32 3.85 -15.24 -0.05
CA GLY A 32 5.12 -14.61 0.30
C GLY A 32 5.16 -14.04 1.73
N GLY A 33 6.21 -13.26 2.04
CA GLY A 33 6.43 -12.65 3.36
C GLY A 33 7.17 -13.55 4.35
N ASP A 34 7.96 -12.93 5.23
CA ASP A 34 8.73 -13.63 6.27
C ASP A 34 7.95 -13.79 7.57
N LEU A 35 6.91 -12.95 7.79
CA LEU A 35 6.05 -12.97 8.97
C LEU A 35 4.59 -12.81 8.58
N ARG A 36 3.70 -13.42 9.40
CA ARG A 36 2.24 -13.31 9.25
C ARG A 36 1.55 -13.32 10.61
N TRP A 37 0.50 -12.51 10.75
CA TRP A 37 -0.40 -12.55 11.91
C TRP A 37 -1.76 -11.96 11.54
N PHE A 38 -2.76 -12.20 12.40
CA PHE A 38 -4.05 -11.55 12.28
C PHE A 38 -4.15 -10.37 13.23
N ALA A 39 -4.70 -9.26 12.76
CA ALA A 39 -5.13 -8.17 13.60
C ALA A 39 -6.35 -8.60 14.44
N PHE A 40 -6.65 -7.86 15.50
CA PHE A 40 -7.85 -8.09 16.31
C PHE A 40 -9.15 -7.99 15.48
N SER A 41 -9.17 -7.11 14.50
CA SER A 41 -10.29 -6.90 13.57
C SER A 41 -10.43 -7.97 12.49
N GLY A 42 -9.48 -8.90 12.42
CA GLY A 42 -9.53 -10.06 11.52
C GLY A 42 -8.72 -9.93 10.24
N GLU A 43 -8.12 -8.75 9.95
CA GLU A 43 -7.26 -8.58 8.78
C GLU A 43 -6.00 -9.43 8.90
N GLU A 44 -5.63 -10.09 7.82
CA GLU A 44 -4.37 -10.82 7.71
C GLU A 44 -3.23 -9.85 7.35
N ILE A 45 -2.20 -9.83 8.19
CA ILE A 45 -1.03 -8.97 8.02
C ILE A 45 0.15 -9.83 7.56
N GLY A 46 0.75 -9.43 6.43
CA GLY A 46 1.99 -10.02 5.93
C GLY A 46 3.14 -9.02 6.03
N ALA A 47 4.32 -9.49 6.44
CA ALA A 47 5.50 -8.66 6.49
C ALA A 47 6.71 -9.33 5.86
N GLU A 48 7.50 -8.56 5.15
CA GLU A 48 8.79 -8.93 4.56
C GLU A 48 9.90 -8.18 5.28
N VAL A 49 11.04 -8.81 5.52
CA VAL A 49 12.21 -8.22 6.19
C VAL A 49 13.37 -8.14 5.21
N LYS A 50 13.91 -6.94 5.01
CA LYS A 50 15.07 -6.73 4.14
C LYS A 50 16.21 -6.05 4.88
N GLN A 51 17.40 -6.63 4.77
CA GLN A 51 18.61 -5.97 5.23
C GLN A 51 18.90 -4.77 4.32
N PHE A 52 18.94 -3.58 4.88
CA PHE A 52 19.37 -2.38 4.16
C PHE A 52 20.87 -2.12 4.43
N PRO A 53 21.63 -1.69 3.43
CA PRO A 53 21.24 -1.53 2.03
C PRO A 53 21.40 -2.80 1.17
N SER A 54 22.29 -3.73 1.56
CA SER A 54 22.77 -4.81 0.69
C SER A 54 21.67 -5.75 0.19
N GLY A 55 20.82 -6.26 1.08
CA GLY A 55 19.73 -7.17 0.74
C GLY A 55 18.68 -6.49 -0.12
N LEU A 56 18.23 -5.29 0.30
CA LEU A 56 17.24 -4.51 -0.44
C LEU A 56 17.71 -4.20 -1.87
N LEU A 57 18.91 -3.66 -2.03
CA LEU A 57 19.43 -3.25 -3.34
C LEU A 57 19.61 -4.44 -4.28
N THR A 58 20.05 -5.58 -3.75
CA THR A 58 20.17 -6.82 -4.52
C THR A 58 18.80 -7.30 -5.01
N ASP A 59 17.81 -7.31 -4.13
CA ASP A 59 16.48 -7.79 -4.45
C ASP A 59 15.72 -6.84 -5.39
N ILE A 60 15.97 -5.52 -5.32
CA ILE A 60 15.46 -4.56 -6.32
C ILE A 60 16.11 -4.84 -7.69
N LYS A 61 17.44 -5.02 -7.74
CA LYS A 61 18.17 -5.24 -8.99
C LYS A 61 17.75 -6.53 -9.70
N THR A 62 17.39 -7.56 -8.95
CA THR A 62 16.97 -8.87 -9.48
C THR A 62 15.46 -8.99 -9.64
N GLU A 63 14.70 -7.90 -9.42
CA GLU A 63 13.23 -7.84 -9.44
C GLU A 63 12.55 -8.73 -8.37
N ARG A 64 13.34 -9.49 -7.60
CA ARG A 64 12.84 -10.40 -6.57
C ARG A 64 11.94 -9.71 -5.55
N LEU A 65 12.30 -8.49 -5.11
CA LEU A 65 11.47 -7.73 -4.18
C LEU A 65 10.12 -7.36 -4.80
N THR A 66 10.13 -6.94 -6.07
CA THR A 66 8.88 -6.61 -6.79
C THR A 66 7.94 -7.81 -6.82
N ASP A 67 8.45 -8.99 -7.20
CA ASP A 67 7.66 -10.22 -7.24
C ASP A 67 7.11 -10.63 -5.86
N GLN A 68 7.92 -10.46 -4.80
CA GLN A 68 7.48 -10.72 -3.44
C GLN A 68 6.34 -9.77 -3.03
N LEU A 69 6.49 -8.46 -3.26
CA LEU A 69 5.48 -7.47 -2.90
C LEU A 69 4.18 -7.63 -3.71
N VAL A 70 4.26 -8.06 -4.97
CA VAL A 70 3.08 -8.38 -5.79
C VAL A 70 2.33 -9.56 -5.19
N ARG A 71 3.01 -10.66 -4.84
CA ARG A 71 2.37 -11.82 -4.17
C ARG A 71 1.76 -11.43 -2.83
N MET A 72 2.45 -10.62 -2.04
CA MET A 72 1.92 -10.11 -0.77
C MET A 72 0.66 -9.26 -0.98
N ARG A 73 0.58 -8.47 -2.07
CA ARG A 73 -0.62 -7.71 -2.41
C ARG A 73 -1.84 -8.59 -2.61
N GLU A 74 -1.66 -9.75 -3.21
CA GLU A 74 -2.73 -10.71 -3.48
C GLU A 74 -3.11 -11.53 -2.25
N GLY A 75 -2.14 -11.74 -1.34
CA GLY A 75 -2.26 -12.65 -0.21
C GLY A 75 -2.65 -12.01 1.13
N PHE A 76 -2.48 -10.69 1.31
CA PHE A 76 -2.66 -10.04 2.61
C PHE A 76 -3.48 -8.74 2.52
N ASP A 77 -4.24 -8.46 3.57
CA ASP A 77 -5.00 -7.21 3.70
C ASP A 77 -4.07 -6.03 4.00
N ILE A 78 -3.10 -6.25 4.89
CA ILE A 78 -2.09 -5.25 5.28
C ILE A 78 -0.69 -5.81 4.98
N ARG A 79 0.15 -5.02 4.34
CA ARG A 79 1.50 -5.41 3.91
C ARG A 79 2.54 -4.46 4.46
N ILE A 80 3.58 -5.03 5.06
CA ILE A 80 4.66 -4.28 5.71
C ILE A 80 6.00 -4.73 5.14
N LEU A 81 6.86 -3.78 4.83
CA LEU A 81 8.25 -4.02 4.46
C LEU A 81 9.16 -3.45 5.54
N PHE A 82 9.71 -4.31 6.39
CA PHE A 82 10.70 -3.90 7.38
C PHE A 82 12.08 -3.77 6.74
N LEU A 83 12.67 -2.59 6.86
CA LEU A 83 14.01 -2.27 6.37
C LEU A 83 14.97 -2.22 7.56
N LYS A 84 15.74 -3.29 7.74
CA LYS A 84 16.70 -3.42 8.84
C LYS A 84 17.98 -2.66 8.52
N GLY A 85 18.27 -1.59 9.24
CA GLY A 85 19.41 -0.70 9.05
C GLY A 85 18.98 0.72 8.66
N PHE A 86 19.94 1.63 8.60
CA PHE A 86 19.71 3.01 8.19
C PHE A 86 20.51 3.34 6.91
N PRO A 87 19.98 4.22 6.07
CA PRO A 87 20.74 4.72 4.93
C PRO A 87 21.91 5.60 5.40
N ASP A 88 23.12 5.28 4.93
CA ASP A 88 24.25 6.17 4.93
C ASP A 88 24.39 6.71 3.50
N ILE A 89 24.35 8.02 3.34
CA ILE A 89 24.24 8.67 2.03
C ILE A 89 25.42 9.61 1.84
N SER A 90 26.09 9.49 0.70
CA SER A 90 27.18 10.38 0.32
C SER A 90 26.67 11.77 -0.09
N PRO A 91 27.56 12.79 -0.12
CA PRO A 91 27.22 14.10 -0.68
C PRO A 91 26.76 14.06 -2.15
N ASN A 92 27.12 13.02 -2.89
CA ASN A 92 26.71 12.79 -4.27
C ASN A 92 25.35 12.05 -4.38
N ASN A 93 24.60 11.97 -3.28
CA ASN A 93 23.33 11.27 -3.20
C ASN A 93 23.42 9.76 -3.52
N ARG A 94 24.56 9.14 -3.21
CA ARG A 94 24.79 7.70 -3.40
C ARG A 94 24.70 6.97 -2.07
N ILE A 95 24.15 5.77 -2.10
CA ILE A 95 24.07 4.89 -0.93
C ILE A 95 25.46 4.37 -0.61
N ILE A 96 25.84 4.44 0.67
CA ILE A 96 27.11 3.93 1.18
C ILE A 96 26.88 2.57 1.84
N LEU A 97 27.68 1.60 1.46
CA LEU A 97 27.81 0.31 2.14
C LEU A 97 28.91 0.40 3.17
N ASN A 98 28.60 0.05 4.40
CA ASN A 98 29.56 -0.12 5.47
C ASN A 98 29.79 -1.61 5.73
N TYR A 99 31.00 -2.11 5.57
CA TYR A 99 31.31 -3.51 5.85
C TYR A 99 32.63 -3.65 6.62
N TRP A 100 32.67 -4.66 7.47
CA TRP A 100 33.86 -4.98 8.24
C TRP A 100 34.78 -5.88 7.43
N ARG A 101 36.03 -5.45 7.25
CA ARG A 101 37.08 -6.25 6.63
C ARG A 101 38.21 -6.50 7.64
N THR A 102 38.79 -7.69 7.61
CA THR A 102 40.00 -7.99 8.36
C THR A 102 41.18 -7.62 7.50
N ASN A 103 42.05 -6.75 7.98
CA ASN A 103 43.31 -6.36 7.29
C ASN A 103 44.36 -7.46 7.41
N HIS A 104 45.49 -7.30 6.73
CA HIS A 104 46.61 -8.25 6.75
C HIS A 104 47.25 -8.45 8.14
N LYS A 105 46.95 -7.58 9.09
CA LYS A 105 47.44 -7.65 10.48
C LYS A 105 46.38 -8.30 11.41
N GLY A 106 45.29 -8.81 10.89
CA GLY A 106 44.21 -9.44 11.67
C GLY A 106 43.26 -8.43 12.33
N ASN A 107 43.40 -7.12 12.12
CA ASN A 107 42.54 -6.11 12.70
C ASN A 107 41.28 -5.95 11.86
N ARG A 108 40.13 -5.80 12.51
CA ARG A 108 38.85 -5.46 11.85
C ARG A 108 38.82 -3.96 11.57
N ILE A 109 38.67 -3.58 10.31
CA ILE A 109 38.50 -2.21 9.83
C ILE A 109 37.13 -2.07 9.20
N LEU A 110 36.45 -0.94 9.48
CA LEU A 110 35.22 -0.57 8.81
C LEU A 110 35.59 0.10 7.48
N GLU A 111 35.24 -0.57 6.38
CA GLU A 111 35.36 0.02 5.04
C GLU A 111 34.02 0.62 4.61
N ARG A 112 34.10 1.80 4.00
CA ARG A 112 32.95 2.51 3.42
C ARG A 112 33.07 2.50 1.91
N TYR A 113 32.05 2.00 1.25
CA TYR A 113 32.00 1.91 -0.20
C TYR A 113 30.78 2.66 -0.74
N GLU A 114 31.01 3.66 -1.57
CA GLU A 114 29.95 4.37 -2.27
C GLU A 114 29.43 3.49 -3.41
N THR A 115 28.16 3.13 -3.36
CA THR A 115 27.53 2.27 -4.37
C THR A 115 27.16 3.07 -5.63
N GLY A 116 26.85 2.38 -6.71
CA GLY A 116 26.26 3.00 -7.91
C GLY A 116 24.79 3.41 -7.74
N TRP A 117 24.15 3.12 -6.59
CA TRP A 117 22.74 3.37 -6.36
C TRP A 117 22.47 4.82 -5.92
N ASP A 118 21.58 5.49 -6.65
CA ASP A 118 21.07 6.79 -6.28
C ASP A 118 19.99 6.66 -5.20
N TRP A 119 20.13 7.45 -4.13
CA TRP A 119 19.17 7.42 -3.02
C TRP A 119 17.75 7.78 -3.44
N ASN A 120 17.60 8.78 -4.32
CA ASN A 120 16.28 9.19 -4.80
C ASN A 120 15.60 8.05 -5.58
N ALA A 121 16.37 7.30 -6.37
CA ALA A 121 15.83 6.15 -7.10
C ALA A 121 15.28 5.08 -6.15
N VAL A 122 15.98 4.80 -5.05
CA VAL A 122 15.52 3.85 -4.01
C VAL A 122 14.29 4.39 -3.29
N MET A 123 14.27 5.67 -2.94
CA MET A 123 13.10 6.30 -2.33
C MET A 123 11.88 6.28 -3.24
N LEU A 124 12.05 6.56 -4.54
CA LEU A 124 10.96 6.46 -5.52
C LEU A 124 10.45 5.03 -5.66
N TYR A 125 11.32 4.02 -5.64
CA TYR A 125 10.92 2.63 -5.64
C TYR A 125 10.06 2.29 -4.40
N LEU A 126 10.51 2.66 -3.20
CA LEU A 126 9.77 2.43 -1.96
C LEU A 126 8.42 3.17 -1.94
N PHE A 127 8.41 4.42 -2.43
CA PHE A 127 7.18 5.20 -2.56
C PHE A 127 6.22 4.57 -3.57
N SER A 128 6.72 4.08 -4.71
CA SER A 128 5.92 3.37 -5.71
C SER A 128 5.35 2.07 -5.14
N SER A 129 6.13 1.33 -4.34
CA SER A 129 5.67 0.13 -3.66
C SER A 129 4.53 0.42 -2.69
N PHE A 130 4.62 1.53 -1.94
CA PHE A 130 3.54 1.99 -1.09
C PHE A 130 2.30 2.39 -1.92
N TRP A 131 2.49 3.23 -2.94
CA TRP A 131 1.39 3.78 -3.73
C TRP A 131 0.67 2.74 -4.60
N CYS A 132 1.43 1.88 -5.28
CA CYS A 132 0.87 0.92 -6.24
C CYS A 132 0.48 -0.40 -5.60
N LEU A 133 1.22 -0.86 -4.59
CA LEU A 133 1.04 -2.17 -3.97
C LEU A 133 0.48 -2.08 -2.54
N GLY A 134 0.36 -0.89 -1.98
CA GLY A 134 -0.11 -0.66 -0.62
C GLY A 134 0.83 -1.24 0.45
N THR A 135 2.12 -1.40 0.15
CA THR A 135 3.10 -1.93 1.09
C THR A 135 3.72 -0.81 1.90
N ILE A 136 3.63 -0.89 3.22
CA ILE A 136 4.12 0.14 4.14
C ILE A 136 5.59 -0.10 4.45
N PRO A 137 6.54 0.74 4.01
CA PRO A 137 7.94 0.61 4.37
C PRO A 137 8.17 1.15 5.79
N ILE A 138 8.85 0.36 6.63
CA ILE A 138 9.20 0.74 8.01
C ILE A 138 10.69 0.56 8.23
N TRP A 139 11.37 1.66 8.54
CA TRP A 139 12.77 1.65 8.87
C TRP A 139 13.00 1.19 10.31
N CYS A 140 13.83 0.18 10.47
CA CYS A 140 14.23 -0.37 11.76
C CYS A 140 15.73 -0.15 11.95
N PRO A 141 16.16 0.74 12.86
CA PRO A 141 17.55 0.83 13.25
C PRO A 141 18.13 -0.53 13.61
N GLU A 142 19.44 -0.67 13.49
CA GLU A 142 20.09 -1.92 13.85
C GLU A 142 19.76 -2.32 15.29
N GLY A 143 19.40 -3.59 15.50
CA GLY A 143 18.98 -4.11 16.80
C GLY A 143 17.53 -3.82 17.23
N THR A 144 16.77 -3.00 16.49
CA THR A 144 15.39 -2.62 16.89
C THR A 144 14.30 -3.39 16.16
N LEU A 145 14.62 -4.23 15.19
CA LEU A 145 13.63 -4.94 14.35
C LEU A 145 12.58 -5.70 15.20
N ALA A 146 13.03 -6.50 16.16
CA ALA A 146 12.12 -7.28 17.00
C ALA A 146 11.19 -6.38 17.83
N VAL A 147 11.71 -5.27 18.35
CA VAL A 147 10.91 -4.28 19.11
C VAL A 147 9.90 -3.61 18.18
N SER A 148 10.29 -3.25 16.96
CA SER A 148 9.40 -2.65 15.97
C SER A 148 8.26 -3.59 15.59
N ILE A 149 8.57 -4.86 15.33
CA ILE A 149 7.55 -5.90 15.04
C ILE A 149 6.61 -6.06 16.23
N LYS A 150 7.15 -6.19 17.46
CA LYS A 150 6.32 -6.30 18.66
C LYS A 150 5.40 -5.09 18.83
N THR A 151 5.91 -3.90 18.65
CA THR A 151 5.13 -2.66 18.79
C THR A 151 3.95 -2.64 17.80
N ILE A 152 4.18 -3.03 16.55
CA ILE A 152 3.12 -3.08 15.54
C ILE A 152 2.14 -4.22 15.83
N TYR A 153 2.65 -5.38 16.21
CA TYR A 153 1.80 -6.51 16.62
C TYR A 153 0.89 -6.10 17.78
N ASP A 154 1.45 -5.59 18.86
CA ASP A 154 0.69 -5.17 20.05
C ASP A 154 -0.36 -4.10 19.69
N TRP A 155 -0.01 -3.17 18.78
CA TRP A 155 -0.94 -2.16 18.31
C TRP A 155 -2.09 -2.80 17.50
N THR A 156 -1.81 -3.75 16.63
CA THR A 156 -2.84 -4.43 15.81
C THR A 156 -3.76 -5.33 16.65
N GLN A 157 -3.34 -5.72 17.88
CA GLN A 157 -4.18 -6.52 18.81
C GLN A 157 -5.11 -5.67 19.67
N LYS A 158 -5.07 -4.33 19.59
CA LYS A 158 -5.86 -3.43 20.43
C LYS A 158 -7.06 -2.84 19.69
N PRO A 159 -8.29 -3.31 19.94
CA PRO A 159 -9.47 -2.88 19.18
C PRO A 159 -9.87 -1.42 19.44
N GLU A 160 -9.62 -0.90 20.66
CA GLU A 160 -10.12 0.41 21.08
C GLU A 160 -9.22 1.59 20.63
N GLU A 161 -7.92 1.37 20.47
CA GLU A 161 -6.99 2.44 20.11
C GLU A 161 -7.12 2.88 18.65
N HIS A 162 -7.48 1.96 17.75
CA HIS A 162 -7.69 2.28 16.32
C HIS A 162 -8.77 3.34 16.12
N GLY A 163 -9.90 3.22 16.87
CA GLY A 163 -10.99 4.19 16.80
C GLY A 163 -10.60 5.59 17.28
N SER A 164 -9.70 5.70 18.28
CA SER A 164 -9.26 6.99 18.81
C SER A 164 -8.30 7.72 17.87
N TRP A 165 -7.38 7.01 17.22
CA TRP A 165 -6.47 7.57 16.21
C TRP A 165 -7.20 7.98 14.93
N ILE A 166 -8.11 7.15 14.44
CA ILE A 166 -8.96 7.50 13.29
C ILE A 166 -9.80 8.74 13.59
N LYS A 167 -10.36 8.85 14.81
CA LYS A 167 -11.09 10.04 15.23
C LYS A 167 -10.20 11.29 15.32
N ARG A 168 -8.93 11.16 15.75
CA ARG A 168 -7.98 12.27 15.77
C ARG A 168 -7.54 12.68 14.36
N LEU A 169 -7.24 11.71 13.50
CA LEU A 169 -6.90 11.95 12.10
C LEU A 169 -8.10 12.53 11.33
N SER A 170 -9.32 12.07 11.60
CA SER A 170 -10.52 12.62 10.97
C SER A 170 -10.88 14.04 11.43
N LYS A 171 -10.34 14.51 12.55
CA LYS A 171 -10.48 15.91 12.97
C LYS A 171 -9.44 16.83 12.34
N THR A 172 -8.29 16.29 11.91
CA THR A 172 -7.16 17.09 11.37
C THR A 172 -7.02 16.98 9.86
N THR A 173 -7.44 15.91 9.27
CA THR A 173 -7.44 15.70 7.82
C THR A 173 -8.79 15.17 7.40
N VAL A 174 -9.39 15.81 6.44
CA VAL A 174 -10.63 15.36 5.78
C VAL A 174 -10.34 14.11 4.93
N PHE A 175 -9.88 13.03 5.55
CA PHE A 175 -10.15 11.69 5.04
C PHE A 175 -11.57 11.33 5.50
N ASN A 176 -12.55 12.04 4.96
CA ASN A 176 -13.88 11.47 4.88
C ASN A 176 -13.69 10.11 4.21
N LYS A 177 -14.17 9.02 4.86
CA LYS A 177 -14.42 7.78 4.12
C LYS A 177 -15.13 8.23 2.85
N PRO A 178 -14.55 7.98 1.67
CA PRO A 178 -15.20 8.42 0.45
C PRO A 178 -16.62 7.83 0.52
N ASN A 179 -17.61 8.68 0.38
CA ASN A 179 -18.98 8.17 0.30
C ASN A 179 -19.01 7.38 -1.00
N ILE A 180 -19.08 6.05 -0.90
CA ILE A 180 -19.04 5.14 -2.05
C ILE A 180 -19.99 5.59 -3.17
N LEU A 181 -21.12 6.18 -2.81
CA LEU A 181 -22.11 6.69 -3.73
C LEU A 181 -21.56 7.90 -4.51
N VAL A 182 -20.78 8.77 -3.83
CA VAL A 182 -20.10 9.91 -4.46
C VAL A 182 -19.00 9.41 -5.38
N GLU A 183 -18.23 8.41 -4.96
CA GLU A 183 -17.17 7.82 -5.79
C GLU A 183 -17.73 7.19 -7.07
N ILE A 184 -18.80 6.42 -6.98
CA ILE A 184 -19.46 5.83 -8.14
C ILE A 184 -19.88 6.91 -9.14
N LEU A 185 -20.57 7.96 -8.68
CA LEU A 185 -20.96 9.06 -9.56
C LEU A 185 -19.78 9.87 -10.09
N ALA A 186 -18.74 10.08 -9.29
CA ALA A 186 -17.54 10.82 -9.71
C ALA A 186 -16.74 10.11 -10.82
N LYS A 187 -16.93 8.80 -11.02
CA LYS A 187 -16.31 8.03 -12.12
C LYS A 187 -16.96 8.31 -13.48
N PHE A 188 -18.18 8.86 -13.51
CA PHE A 188 -18.77 9.25 -14.78
C PHE A 188 -18.01 10.43 -15.41
N PRO A 189 -17.84 10.46 -16.74
CA PRO A 189 -17.11 11.52 -17.43
C PRO A 189 -17.65 12.91 -17.07
N ARG A 190 -16.75 13.84 -16.77
CA ARG A 190 -17.03 15.24 -16.41
C ARG A 190 -17.81 15.44 -15.10
N MET A 191 -18.05 14.37 -14.32
CA MET A 191 -18.85 14.47 -13.10
C MET A 191 -18.07 15.09 -11.93
N GLY A 192 -16.96 14.53 -11.54
CA GLY A 192 -16.19 14.99 -10.38
C GLY A 192 -16.96 14.99 -9.05
N GLU A 193 -16.26 14.96 -7.94
CA GLU A 193 -16.82 14.80 -6.58
C GLU A 193 -17.84 15.87 -6.18
N LYS A 194 -17.57 17.14 -6.54
CA LYS A 194 -18.45 18.27 -6.23
C LYS A 194 -19.86 18.10 -6.83
N PHE A 195 -19.93 17.66 -8.08
CA PHE A 195 -21.20 17.47 -8.79
C PHE A 195 -21.90 16.19 -8.37
N ALA A 196 -21.14 15.13 -8.07
CA ALA A 196 -21.66 13.89 -7.51
C ALA A 196 -22.36 14.15 -6.15
N LYS A 197 -21.72 14.92 -5.26
CA LYS A 197 -22.32 15.35 -3.98
C LYS A 197 -23.60 16.17 -4.18
N ALA A 198 -23.60 17.11 -5.13
CA ALA A 198 -24.78 17.93 -5.41
C ALA A 198 -25.96 17.09 -5.92
N LEU A 199 -25.73 16.11 -6.78
CA LEU A 199 -26.77 15.18 -7.25
C LEU A 199 -27.33 14.34 -6.10
N LEU A 200 -26.46 13.71 -5.32
CA LEU A 200 -26.90 12.87 -4.19
C LEU A 200 -27.60 13.67 -3.10
N SER A 201 -27.17 14.89 -2.82
CA SER A 201 -27.87 15.76 -1.85
C SER A 201 -29.29 16.08 -2.27
N LYS A 202 -29.56 16.17 -3.58
CA LYS A 202 -30.90 16.45 -4.09
C LYS A 202 -31.76 15.21 -4.24
N GLU A 203 -31.21 14.13 -4.77
CA GLU A 203 -31.96 12.92 -5.10
C GLU A 203 -31.94 11.85 -4.00
N GLY A 204 -31.06 11.96 -3.02
CA GLY A 204 -30.93 11.07 -1.87
C GLY A 204 -30.28 9.71 -2.17
N THR A 205 -30.54 9.11 -3.34
CA THR A 205 -30.03 7.79 -3.72
C THR A 205 -29.43 7.77 -5.13
N LEU A 206 -28.50 6.82 -5.39
CA LEU A 206 -27.99 6.56 -6.74
C LEU A 206 -29.10 6.15 -7.72
N ALA A 207 -30.04 5.32 -7.24
CA ALA A 207 -31.15 4.86 -8.07
C ALA A 207 -31.98 6.04 -8.60
N ASN A 208 -32.33 7.01 -7.74
CA ASN A 208 -33.05 8.19 -8.16
C ASN A 208 -32.25 9.04 -9.14
N VAL A 209 -30.93 9.23 -8.90
CA VAL A 209 -30.06 9.96 -9.83
C VAL A 209 -30.07 9.31 -11.22
N PHE A 210 -29.97 7.97 -11.28
CA PHE A 210 -29.94 7.24 -12.55
C PHE A 210 -31.29 7.25 -13.26
N ILE A 211 -32.38 7.03 -12.53
CA ILE A 211 -33.75 7.09 -13.07
C ILE A 211 -34.03 8.49 -13.64
N ASP A 212 -33.71 9.55 -12.88
CA ASP A 212 -33.95 10.92 -13.33
C ASP A 212 -33.00 11.36 -14.45
N ALA A 213 -31.76 10.84 -14.49
CA ALA A 213 -30.86 11.12 -15.61
C ALA A 213 -31.38 10.56 -16.95
N ILE A 214 -32.11 9.45 -16.92
CA ILE A 214 -32.70 8.82 -18.10
C ILE A 214 -34.08 9.41 -18.42
N ASN A 215 -34.98 9.48 -17.43
CA ASN A 215 -36.37 9.76 -17.64
C ASN A 215 -36.74 11.26 -17.46
N ASN A 216 -36.03 11.98 -16.59
CA ASN A 216 -36.37 13.36 -16.19
C ASN A 216 -35.11 14.26 -16.14
N PRO A 217 -34.27 14.33 -17.19
CA PRO A 217 -33.00 15.05 -17.15
C PRO A 217 -33.17 16.55 -16.82
N GLU A 218 -34.28 17.14 -17.17
CA GLU A 218 -34.56 18.56 -16.89
C GLU A 218 -34.66 18.84 -15.38
N LYS A 219 -35.18 17.88 -14.58
CA LYS A 219 -35.20 17.98 -13.11
C LYS A 219 -33.78 18.15 -12.55
N LEU A 220 -32.81 17.37 -13.04
CA LEU A 220 -31.43 17.40 -12.58
C LEU A 220 -30.66 18.64 -13.09
N ARG A 221 -31.06 19.20 -14.21
CA ARG A 221 -30.46 20.45 -14.77
C ARG A 221 -30.69 21.66 -13.90
N THR A 222 -31.66 21.63 -13.00
CA THR A 222 -31.88 22.69 -12.01
C THR A 222 -30.73 22.78 -10.98
N ILE A 223 -29.87 21.75 -10.88
CA ILE A 223 -28.73 21.75 -9.99
C ILE A 223 -27.59 22.56 -10.63
N LYS A 224 -27.10 23.54 -9.91
CA LYS A 224 -26.02 24.43 -10.39
C LYS A 224 -24.80 23.61 -10.86
N GLY A 225 -24.45 23.74 -12.12
CA GLY A 225 -23.32 23.07 -12.75
C GLY A 225 -23.65 21.70 -13.37
N ILE A 226 -24.86 21.19 -13.23
CA ILE A 226 -25.31 19.97 -13.91
C ILE A 226 -25.97 20.38 -15.24
N GLY A 227 -25.19 20.35 -16.30
CA GLY A 227 -25.70 20.65 -17.66
C GLY A 227 -25.91 19.38 -18.48
N LYS A 228 -26.53 19.55 -19.67
CA LYS A 228 -26.85 18.47 -20.62
C LYS A 228 -25.68 17.50 -20.81
N LYS A 229 -24.46 17.98 -21.08
CA LYS A 229 -23.27 17.14 -21.35
C LYS A 229 -22.90 16.18 -20.23
N ARG A 230 -23.24 16.51 -18.95
CA ARG A 230 -23.00 15.61 -17.80
C ARG A 230 -24.08 14.54 -17.68
N LEU A 231 -25.32 14.92 -17.94
CA LEU A 231 -26.44 13.99 -17.90
C LEU A 231 -26.36 13.01 -19.08
N ASP A 232 -26.02 13.50 -20.27
CA ASP A 232 -25.81 12.62 -21.46
C ASP A 232 -24.68 11.61 -21.19
N ALA A 233 -23.65 11.98 -20.43
CA ALA A 233 -22.58 11.05 -20.04
C ALA A 233 -23.05 9.97 -19.07
N ILE A 234 -23.98 10.27 -18.15
CA ILE A 234 -24.58 9.27 -17.25
C ILE A 234 -25.50 8.34 -18.07
N SER A 235 -26.48 8.91 -18.78
CA SER A 235 -27.45 8.12 -19.55
C SER A 235 -26.78 7.30 -20.64
N GLY A 236 -25.76 7.85 -21.33
CA GLY A 236 -25.03 7.12 -22.36
C GLY A 236 -24.25 5.91 -21.84
N ILE A 237 -23.75 5.95 -20.59
CA ILE A 237 -23.11 4.78 -19.97
C ILE A 237 -24.17 3.77 -19.49
N LEU A 238 -25.25 4.26 -18.85
CA LEU A 238 -26.28 3.40 -18.30
C LEU A 238 -27.11 2.66 -19.36
N LEU A 239 -27.24 3.26 -20.55
CA LEU A 239 -27.98 2.66 -21.69
C LEU A 239 -27.10 1.89 -22.65
N ARG A 240 -25.79 1.80 -22.39
CA ARG A 240 -24.86 1.04 -23.24
C ARG A 240 -25.05 -0.47 -22.98
N GLU A 241 -25.27 -1.23 -24.03
CA GLU A 241 -25.32 -2.69 -23.95
C GLU A 241 -23.92 -3.26 -23.72
N TYR A 242 -23.81 -4.26 -22.84
CA TYR A 242 -22.56 -4.95 -22.56
C TYR A 242 -22.18 -5.81 -23.77
N GLY A 243 -20.98 -5.60 -24.32
CA GLY A 243 -20.43 -6.38 -25.45
C GLY A 243 -20.44 -5.68 -26.81
N THR A 244 -20.93 -4.44 -26.93
CA THR A 244 -20.91 -3.69 -28.22
C THR A 244 -19.60 -2.93 -28.50
N GLU A 245 -18.57 -3.08 -27.68
CA GLU A 245 -17.23 -2.54 -27.94
C GLU A 245 -16.36 -3.58 -28.65
N GLY A 246 -16.39 -3.66 -29.96
CA GLY A 246 -15.47 -4.59 -30.63
C GLY A 246 -15.52 -4.66 -32.17
N GLU A 247 -16.40 -3.97 -32.85
CA GLU A 247 -16.53 -4.16 -34.32
C GLU A 247 -16.26 -2.93 -35.20
N ASP A 248 -15.85 -1.81 -34.69
CA ASP A 248 -15.53 -0.64 -35.52
C ASP A 248 -14.04 -0.26 -35.44
N ASN A 249 -13.18 -1.02 -36.14
CA ASN A 249 -11.92 -0.49 -36.67
C ASN A 249 -11.14 -1.55 -37.48
N ASN A 250 -11.75 -2.15 -38.51
CA ASN A 250 -11.00 -2.79 -39.60
C ASN A 250 -11.81 -2.82 -40.88
N SER A 251 -12.08 -1.64 -41.46
CA SER A 251 -12.43 -1.51 -42.86
C SER A 251 -12.18 -0.09 -43.35
N SER A 252 -10.94 0.17 -43.69
CA SER A 252 -10.59 1.16 -44.71
C SER A 252 -9.15 0.92 -45.17
N GLY A 253 -9.02 0.31 -46.37
CA GLY A 253 -8.16 0.58 -47.47
C GLY A 253 -6.68 0.85 -47.28
#